data_2f128d1276b0aab064e392412733171e
#
_entry.id   2f128d1276b0aab064e392412733171e
#
_cell.length_a   1.000
_cell.length_b   1.000
_cell.length_c   1.000
_cell.angle_alpha   90.00
_cell.angle_beta   90.00
_cell.angle_gamma   90.00
#
_symmetry.space_group_name_H-M   'P 1'
#
loop_
_entity.id
_entity.type
_entity.pdbx_description
1 polymer ?
#
loop_
_entity_poly.entity_id
_entity_poly.type
_entity_poly.pdbx_seq_one_letter_code
_entity_poly.pdbx_strand_id
1 'polypeptide(L)'
;VDEQLQDALQKRVTESFKAVNDQLEQVYKGLGEMQSLAADVGGLKQVLSGVKTRGILGEIQLGAILEEILAPEQYDTNVATIPGSTQRVEYAIRMPGVDGSTVWLPIDSKFPGDTYAHLQDAQASGDAAAVENARHALELVLRSEAKDIREKYVEPPYTTAFGILFLPFEGLYAEVVNAGLLEVLQRDYQVNVAGPSTMAALLNSLQMGFKTLAIQKRSGEVWQLLGAVKTEFDKFGQGLAKMQQRLRQTDEELDQLIGVRSRAISRKLRSVQSLDDASAAALLELDTEPGRPVAARLPEELEYCLLYTSPSPRDMRRS
;
A
#
# COMPACT_ATOMS: atom_id res chain seq x y z
N VAL A 1 -22.85 -17.45 5.27
CA VAL A 1 -21.45 -17.07 4.92
C VAL A 1 -21.39 -15.57 4.59
N ASP A 2 -22.40 -14.99 3.91
CA ASP A 2 -22.41 -13.56 3.56
C ASP A 2 -22.62 -12.64 4.78
N GLU A 3 -23.44 -13.04 5.75
CA GLU A 3 -23.69 -12.24 6.96
C GLU A 3 -22.44 -12.11 7.84
N GLN A 4 -21.66 -13.17 7.98
CA GLN A 4 -20.39 -13.15 8.76
C GLN A 4 -19.30 -12.32 8.08
N LEU A 5 -19.31 -12.25 6.75
CA LEU A 5 -18.37 -11.41 5.98
C LEU A 5 -18.77 -9.93 6.07
N GLN A 6 -20.07 -9.61 6.04
CA GLN A 6 -20.57 -8.25 6.22
C GLN A 6 -20.29 -7.72 7.63
N ASP A 7 -20.54 -8.52 8.66
CA ASP A 7 -20.23 -8.15 10.05
C ASP A 7 -18.73 -7.93 10.28
N ALA A 8 -17.88 -8.78 9.70
CA ALA A 8 -16.42 -8.63 9.80
C ALA A 8 -15.93 -7.37 9.06
N LEU A 9 -16.51 -7.04 7.91
CA LEU A 9 -16.21 -5.82 7.17
C LEU A 9 -16.68 -4.57 7.93
N GLN A 10 -17.89 -4.60 8.49
CA GLN A 10 -18.45 -3.48 9.24
C GLN A 10 -17.67 -3.20 10.53
N LYS A 11 -17.22 -4.27 11.21
CA LYS A 11 -16.37 -4.17 12.38
C LYS A 11 -15.00 -3.58 12.04
N ARG A 12 -14.35 -4.02 10.95
CA ARG A 12 -13.08 -3.44 10.47
C ARG A 12 -13.20 -1.98 10.04
N VAL A 13 -14.29 -1.62 9.40
CA VAL A 13 -14.56 -0.22 9.01
C VAL A 13 -14.73 0.64 10.26
N THR A 14 -15.50 0.17 11.26
CA THR A 14 -15.70 0.89 12.52
C THR A 14 -14.40 1.02 13.33
N GLU A 15 -13.58 -0.03 13.39
CA GLU A 15 -12.26 0.00 14.03
C GLU A 15 -11.30 0.96 13.31
N SER A 16 -11.35 1.01 11.96
CA SER A 16 -10.57 1.97 11.18
C SER A 16 -11.00 3.41 11.42
N PHE A 17 -12.32 3.67 11.48
CA PHE A 17 -12.83 5.01 11.82
C PHE A 17 -12.45 5.43 13.23
N LYS A 18 -12.46 4.51 14.20
CA LYS A 18 -12.03 4.79 15.56
C LYS A 18 -10.55 5.12 15.63
N ALA A 19 -9.69 4.33 14.95
CA ALA A 19 -8.26 4.61 14.89
C ALA A 19 -7.94 5.96 14.24
N VAL A 20 -8.72 6.38 13.23
CA VAL A 20 -8.60 7.71 12.61
C VAL A 20 -9.01 8.82 13.56
N ASN A 21 -10.09 8.62 14.32
CA ASN A 21 -10.55 9.60 15.29
C ASN A 21 -9.55 9.79 16.45
N ASP A 22 -8.99 8.67 16.95
CA ASP A 22 -7.97 8.68 17.99
C ASP A 22 -6.67 9.36 17.50
N GLN A 23 -6.33 9.19 16.21
CA GLN A 23 -5.15 9.80 15.60
C GLN A 23 -5.37 11.30 15.31
N LEU A 24 -6.59 11.70 14.93
CA LEU A 24 -6.99 13.11 14.85
C LEU A 24 -6.92 13.80 16.22
N GLU A 25 -7.35 13.13 17.29
CA GLU A 25 -7.27 13.65 18.66
C GLU A 25 -5.82 13.83 19.12
N GLN A 26 -4.91 12.93 18.76
CA GLN A 26 -3.46 13.08 19.01
C GLN A 26 -2.85 14.23 18.21
N VAL A 27 -3.25 14.42 16.95
CA VAL A 27 -2.82 15.56 16.12
C VAL A 27 -3.34 16.88 16.72
N TYR A 28 -4.61 16.93 17.15
CA TYR A 28 -5.16 18.12 17.84
C TYR A 28 -4.43 18.41 19.15
N LYS A 29 -4.01 17.39 19.88
CA LYS A 29 -3.26 17.56 21.13
C LYS A 29 -1.83 18.05 20.88
N GLY A 30 -1.13 17.49 19.87
CA GLY A 30 0.19 17.96 19.42
C GLY A 30 0.16 19.40 18.87
N LEU A 31 -0.91 19.75 18.13
CA LEU A 31 -1.14 21.12 17.66
C LEU A 31 -1.46 22.10 18.81
N GLY A 32 -2.13 21.64 19.86
CA GLY A 32 -2.35 22.44 21.08
C GLY A 32 -1.05 22.74 21.82
N GLU A 33 -0.11 21.81 21.87
CA GLU A 33 1.23 22.00 22.44
C GLU A 33 2.08 22.95 21.55
N MET A 34 1.92 22.87 20.23
CA MET A 34 2.53 23.82 19.28
C MET A 34 1.92 25.23 19.37
N GLN A 35 0.63 25.36 19.68
CA GLN A 35 -0.01 26.65 19.94
C GLN A 35 0.52 27.32 21.22
N SER A 36 0.87 26.56 22.26
CA SER A 36 1.51 27.11 23.45
C SER A 36 2.94 27.60 23.17
N LEU A 37 3.66 26.92 22.25
CA LEU A 37 4.97 27.38 21.79
C LEU A 37 4.86 28.63 20.89
N ALA A 38 3.75 28.80 20.17
CA ALA A 38 3.48 30.00 19.36
C ALA A 38 3.07 31.22 20.21
N ALA A 39 2.56 31.02 21.42
CA ALA A 39 2.27 32.12 22.35
C ALA A 39 3.53 32.74 23.01
N ASP A 40 4.65 31.99 23.05
CA ASP A 40 5.96 32.49 23.49
C ASP A 40 6.71 33.32 22.39
N VAL A 41 6.08 33.56 21.26
CA VAL A 41 6.63 34.26 20.06
C VAL A 41 6.82 35.77 20.27
N GLY A 42 6.49 36.35 21.43
CA GLY A 42 6.88 37.72 21.75
C GLY A 42 8.39 38.00 21.69
N GLY A 43 9.24 36.99 21.88
CA GLY A 43 10.69 37.05 21.72
C GLY A 43 11.20 36.78 20.32
N LEU A 44 10.39 36.16 19.45
CA LEU A 44 10.77 35.75 18.10
C LEU A 44 10.75 36.93 17.08
N LYS A 45 10.08 38.04 17.43
CA LYS A 45 10.01 39.24 16.57
C LYS A 45 11.40 39.78 16.20
N GLN A 46 12.40 39.54 17.02
CA GLN A 46 13.79 40.00 16.82
C GLN A 46 14.65 39.01 16.00
N VAL A 47 14.34 37.71 16.03
CA VAL A 47 15.07 36.66 15.27
C VAL A 47 14.56 36.56 13.83
N LEU A 48 13.30 36.91 13.58
CA LEU A 48 12.63 36.86 12.28
C LEU A 48 12.76 38.15 11.45
N SER A 49 13.67 39.05 11.78
CA SER A 49 13.83 40.35 11.06
C SER A 49 14.40 40.22 9.63
N GLY A 50 14.86 39.04 9.19
CA GLY A 50 15.40 38.80 7.86
C GLY A 50 14.40 38.10 6.91
N VAL A 51 14.09 38.67 5.75
CA VAL A 51 13.19 38.10 4.73
C VAL A 51 13.61 36.67 4.36
N LYS A 52 14.91 36.39 4.26
CA LYS A 52 15.45 35.08 3.92
C LYS A 52 15.21 34.05 5.02
N THR A 53 15.28 34.43 6.29
CA THR A 53 15.08 33.55 7.44
C THR A 53 13.61 33.11 7.55
N ARG A 54 12.67 33.95 7.16
CA ARG A 54 11.22 33.69 7.18
C ARG A 54 10.79 32.67 6.14
N GLY A 55 11.35 32.75 4.91
CA GLY A 55 11.10 31.74 3.87
C GLY A 55 11.59 30.35 4.30
N ILE A 56 12.82 30.28 4.77
CA ILE A 56 13.43 29.03 5.27
C ILE A 56 12.60 28.42 6.41
N LEU A 57 12.04 29.21 7.29
CA LEU A 57 11.21 28.69 8.40
C LEU A 57 9.93 28.00 7.88
N GLY A 58 9.27 28.60 6.90
CA GLY A 58 8.08 28.00 6.27
C GLY A 58 8.38 26.67 5.56
N GLU A 59 9.51 26.62 4.84
CA GLU A 59 9.98 25.39 4.20
C GLU A 59 10.30 24.29 5.22
N ILE A 60 11.02 24.60 6.31
CA ILE A 60 11.34 23.65 7.38
C ILE A 60 10.07 23.11 8.05
N GLN A 61 9.13 24.00 8.32
CA GLN A 61 7.87 23.59 8.98
C GLN A 61 7.04 22.70 8.07
N LEU A 62 6.90 23.03 6.78
CA LEU A 62 6.22 22.20 5.80
C LEU A 62 6.91 20.85 5.67
N GLY A 63 8.25 20.84 5.60
CA GLY A 63 9.04 19.60 5.56
C GLY A 63 8.79 18.69 6.74
N ALA A 64 8.77 19.25 7.96
CA ALA A 64 8.49 18.50 9.18
C ALA A 64 7.08 17.87 9.18
N ILE A 65 6.07 18.62 8.74
CA ILE A 65 4.68 18.10 8.62
C ILE A 65 4.60 16.96 7.59
N LEU A 66 5.29 17.10 6.45
CA LEU A 66 5.33 16.05 5.42
C LEU A 66 6.03 14.80 5.92
N GLU A 67 7.18 14.94 6.57
CA GLU A 67 7.98 13.84 7.12
C GLU A 67 7.25 13.07 8.23
N GLU A 68 6.46 13.77 9.06
CA GLU A 68 5.68 13.14 10.12
C GLU A 68 4.51 12.29 9.59
N ILE A 69 3.88 12.73 8.50
CA ILE A 69 2.62 12.14 8.02
C ILE A 69 2.81 11.19 6.85
N LEU A 70 3.71 11.51 5.91
CA LEU A 70 3.91 10.75 4.67
C LEU A 70 5.18 9.90 4.72
N ALA A 71 5.15 8.77 4.00
CA ALA A 71 6.36 7.99 3.79
C ALA A 71 7.30 8.70 2.77
N PRO A 72 8.63 8.53 2.87
CA PRO A 72 9.60 9.20 1.99
C PRO A 72 9.35 8.97 0.49
N GLU A 73 8.74 7.84 0.12
CA GLU A 73 8.42 7.50 -1.27
C GLU A 73 7.19 8.26 -1.81
N GLN A 74 6.42 8.92 -0.93
CA GLN A 74 5.17 9.59 -1.27
C GLN A 74 5.34 11.05 -1.66
N TYR A 75 6.51 11.66 -1.41
CA TYR A 75 6.80 13.04 -1.78
C TYR A 75 8.26 13.21 -2.20
N ASP A 76 8.56 14.33 -2.82
CA ASP A 76 9.91 14.75 -3.16
C ASP A 76 10.12 16.23 -2.85
N THR A 77 11.39 16.61 -2.76
CA THR A 77 11.82 17.97 -2.53
C THR A 77 12.49 18.57 -3.78
N ASN A 78 12.34 19.85 -4.00
CA ASN A 78 12.96 20.59 -5.11
C ASN A 78 12.66 19.96 -6.48
N VAL A 79 11.38 19.78 -6.79
CA VAL A 79 10.86 19.00 -7.92
C VAL A 79 10.53 19.90 -9.12
N ALA A 80 11.01 19.51 -10.31
CA ALA A 80 10.48 20.03 -11.57
C ALA A 80 9.19 19.24 -11.91
N THR A 81 8.03 19.81 -11.61
CA THR A 81 6.73 19.16 -11.80
C THR A 81 6.30 19.08 -13.26
N ILE A 82 6.84 19.96 -14.08
CA ILE A 82 6.56 20.07 -15.52
C ILE A 82 7.78 19.58 -16.30
N PRO A 83 7.65 18.59 -17.20
CA PRO A 83 8.76 18.09 -17.99
C PRO A 83 9.45 19.20 -18.81
N GLY A 84 10.78 19.27 -18.71
CA GLY A 84 11.58 20.29 -19.42
C GLY A 84 11.59 21.66 -18.78
N SER A 85 10.84 21.90 -17.70
CA SER A 85 10.88 23.15 -16.96
C SER A 85 12.14 23.26 -16.11
N THR A 86 12.69 24.45 -16.01
CA THR A 86 13.77 24.81 -15.06
C THR A 86 13.23 25.23 -13.70
N GLN A 87 11.92 25.50 -13.62
CA GLN A 87 11.24 25.87 -12.37
C GLN A 87 11.09 24.66 -11.47
N ARG A 88 11.35 24.86 -10.19
CA ARG A 88 11.25 23.78 -9.19
C ARG A 88 10.43 24.26 -8.01
N VAL A 89 9.48 23.41 -7.61
CA VAL A 89 8.71 23.62 -6.39
C VAL A 89 9.44 22.99 -5.19
N GLU A 90 9.28 23.58 -4.02
CA GLU A 90 9.95 23.12 -2.79
C GLU A 90 9.58 21.68 -2.43
N TYR A 91 8.30 21.36 -2.48
CA TYR A 91 7.77 20.00 -2.21
C TYR A 91 6.71 19.62 -3.24
N ALA A 92 6.67 18.35 -3.60
CA ALA A 92 5.59 17.79 -4.41
C ALA A 92 5.21 16.39 -3.93
N ILE A 93 3.91 16.11 -3.80
CA ILE A 93 3.40 14.80 -3.44
C ILE A 93 3.22 13.96 -4.71
N ARG A 94 3.63 12.69 -4.65
CA ARG A 94 3.47 11.72 -5.73
C ARG A 94 2.07 11.11 -5.68
N MET A 95 1.19 11.62 -6.52
CA MET A 95 -0.15 11.07 -6.68
C MET A 95 -0.14 9.95 -7.74
N PRO A 96 -0.90 8.86 -7.57
CA PRO A 96 -1.01 7.81 -8.57
C PRO A 96 -1.80 8.31 -9.79
N GLY A 97 -1.20 8.22 -10.96
CA GLY A 97 -1.87 8.45 -12.23
C GLY A 97 -2.61 7.21 -12.74
N VAL A 98 -3.46 7.39 -13.77
CA VAL A 98 -4.34 6.34 -14.33
C VAL A 98 -3.54 5.17 -14.88
N ASP A 99 -2.38 5.42 -15.52
CA ASP A 99 -1.54 4.40 -16.16
C ASP A 99 -0.35 3.97 -15.29
N GLY A 100 -0.43 4.18 -13.97
CA GLY A 100 0.70 3.95 -13.06
C GLY A 100 1.80 5.01 -13.15
N SER A 101 1.58 6.08 -13.93
CA SER A 101 2.44 7.26 -13.94
C SER A 101 2.34 8.04 -12.64
N THR A 102 3.32 8.88 -12.37
CA THR A 102 3.27 9.82 -11.24
C THR A 102 2.64 11.12 -11.70
N VAL A 103 1.63 11.58 -10.97
CA VAL A 103 1.04 12.92 -11.10
C VAL A 103 1.47 13.74 -9.90
N TRP A 104 2.11 14.88 -10.12
CA TRP A 104 2.62 15.70 -9.03
C TRP A 104 1.55 16.62 -8.45
N LEU A 105 1.45 16.68 -7.11
CA LEU A 105 0.72 17.73 -6.40
C LEU A 105 1.75 18.71 -5.83
N PRO A 106 1.95 19.87 -6.46
CA PRO A 106 2.93 20.87 -6.02
C PRO A 106 2.46 21.58 -4.75
N ILE A 107 3.38 21.77 -3.82
CA ILE A 107 3.18 22.53 -2.57
C ILE A 107 4.31 23.54 -2.45
N ASP A 108 3.95 24.79 -2.38
CA ASP A 108 4.88 25.89 -2.28
C ASP A 108 4.63 26.66 -0.98
N SER A 109 5.67 26.89 -0.19
CA SER A 109 5.57 27.60 1.09
C SER A 109 5.84 29.08 0.91
N LYS A 110 4.91 29.92 1.29
CA LYS A 110 5.06 31.36 1.20
C LYS A 110 4.70 32.07 2.49
N PHE A 111 5.55 32.98 2.88
CA PHE A 111 5.29 33.81 4.04
C PHE A 111 5.47 35.31 3.70
N PRO A 112 4.39 36.04 3.38
CA PRO A 112 4.41 37.50 3.18
C PRO A 112 4.56 38.25 4.52
N GLY A 113 5.69 38.02 5.21
CA GLY A 113 5.89 38.42 6.59
C GLY A 113 5.81 39.94 6.84
N ASP A 114 6.28 40.74 5.90
CA ASP A 114 6.24 42.23 6.06
C ASP A 114 4.81 42.75 5.96
N THR A 115 4.04 42.29 4.98
CA THR A 115 2.63 42.66 4.82
C THR A 115 1.77 42.15 5.98
N TYR A 116 2.05 40.96 6.45
CA TYR A 116 1.34 40.41 7.63
C TYR A 116 1.68 41.17 8.91
N ALA A 117 2.95 41.55 9.13
CA ALA A 117 3.35 42.37 10.26
C ALA A 117 2.67 43.75 10.24
N HIS A 118 2.61 44.37 9.07
CA HIS A 118 1.88 45.66 8.90
C HIS A 118 0.39 45.51 9.23
N LEU A 119 -0.23 44.39 8.85
CA LEU A 119 -1.63 44.12 9.22
C LEU A 119 -1.80 43.96 10.74
N GLN A 120 -0.90 43.27 11.42
CA GLN A 120 -0.93 43.11 12.88
C GLN A 120 -0.72 44.43 13.60
N ASP A 121 0.23 45.28 13.12
CA ASP A 121 0.49 46.57 13.69
C ASP A 121 -0.73 47.51 13.48
N ALA A 122 -1.39 47.48 12.32
CA ALA A 122 -2.63 48.22 12.05
C ALA A 122 -3.78 47.77 12.96
N GLN A 123 -3.95 46.45 13.14
CA GLN A 123 -4.95 45.89 14.07
C GLN A 123 -4.69 46.34 15.50
N ALA A 124 -3.42 46.36 15.96
CA ALA A 124 -3.04 46.80 17.26
C ALA A 124 -3.29 48.32 17.46
N SER A 125 -3.21 49.14 16.43
CA SER A 125 -3.50 50.57 16.50
C SER A 125 -4.99 50.91 16.62
N GLY A 126 -5.88 49.96 16.22
CA GLY A 126 -7.33 50.16 16.19
C GLY A 126 -7.83 51.08 15.08
N ASP A 127 -6.96 51.47 14.13
CA ASP A 127 -7.35 52.26 12.95
C ASP A 127 -7.95 51.39 11.87
N ALA A 128 -9.26 51.47 11.71
CA ALA A 128 -10.00 50.68 10.70
C ALA A 128 -9.55 50.92 9.25
N ALA A 129 -9.15 52.14 8.93
CA ALA A 129 -8.67 52.47 7.58
C ALA A 129 -7.27 51.87 7.32
N ALA A 130 -6.39 51.90 8.33
CA ALA A 130 -5.08 51.27 8.26
C ALA A 130 -5.20 49.74 8.13
N VAL A 131 -6.12 49.12 8.89
CA VAL A 131 -6.41 47.66 8.81
C VAL A 131 -6.87 47.28 7.40
N GLU A 132 -7.81 48.01 6.82
CA GLU A 132 -8.34 47.71 5.48
C GLU A 132 -7.25 47.86 4.40
N ASN A 133 -6.44 48.91 4.47
CA ASN A 133 -5.30 49.11 3.55
C ASN A 133 -4.26 47.97 3.69
N ALA A 134 -3.92 47.57 4.91
CA ALA A 134 -2.97 46.49 5.15
C ALA A 134 -3.51 45.13 4.68
N ARG A 135 -4.81 44.87 4.86
CA ARG A 135 -5.49 43.68 4.37
C ARG A 135 -5.48 43.61 2.84
N HIS A 136 -5.79 44.70 2.18
CA HIS A 136 -5.74 44.79 0.74
C HIS A 136 -4.32 44.57 0.19
N ALA A 137 -3.28 45.11 0.84
CA ALA A 137 -1.89 44.88 0.48
C ALA A 137 -1.53 43.39 0.61
N LEU A 138 -1.95 42.72 1.69
CA LEU A 138 -1.75 41.28 1.88
C LEU A 138 -2.46 40.47 0.78
N GLU A 139 -3.71 40.81 0.44
CA GLU A 139 -4.46 40.18 -0.64
C GLU A 139 -3.71 40.25 -1.98
N LEU A 140 -3.19 41.40 -2.35
CA LEU A 140 -2.44 41.58 -3.61
C LEU A 140 -1.21 40.68 -3.67
N VAL A 141 -0.47 40.55 -2.57
CA VAL A 141 0.70 39.68 -2.49
C VAL A 141 0.28 38.20 -2.64
N LEU A 142 -0.76 37.75 -1.92
CA LEU A 142 -1.22 36.37 -2.00
C LEU A 142 -1.75 36.01 -3.39
N ARG A 143 -2.44 36.92 -4.08
CA ARG A 143 -2.86 36.72 -5.47
C ARG A 143 -1.67 36.58 -6.41
N SER A 144 -0.60 37.37 -6.21
CA SER A 144 0.63 37.24 -6.99
C SER A 144 1.32 35.92 -6.77
N GLU A 145 1.43 35.46 -5.52
CA GLU A 145 2.04 34.17 -5.19
C GLU A 145 1.21 33.00 -5.76
N ALA A 146 -0.11 33.05 -5.65
CA ALA A 146 -0.99 32.02 -6.22
C ALA A 146 -0.88 31.97 -7.76
N LYS A 147 -0.78 33.12 -8.41
CA LYS A 147 -0.54 33.20 -9.86
C LYS A 147 0.80 32.56 -10.24
N ASP A 148 1.85 32.83 -9.50
CA ASP A 148 3.18 32.27 -9.70
C ASP A 148 3.18 30.74 -9.55
N ILE A 149 2.51 30.21 -8.53
CA ILE A 149 2.35 28.78 -8.32
C ILE A 149 1.64 28.15 -9.53
N ARG A 150 0.54 28.75 -9.97
CA ARG A 150 -0.25 28.25 -11.10
C ARG A 150 0.57 28.20 -12.39
N GLU A 151 1.29 29.26 -12.69
CA GLU A 151 2.03 29.40 -13.95
C GLU A 151 3.31 28.57 -13.97
N LYS A 152 3.96 28.39 -12.82
CA LYS A 152 5.28 27.73 -12.73
C LYS A 152 5.20 26.24 -12.49
N TYR A 153 4.17 25.76 -11.77
CA TYR A 153 4.19 24.41 -11.21
C TYR A 153 2.97 23.55 -11.56
N VAL A 154 1.89 24.10 -12.12
CA VAL A 154 0.65 23.35 -12.37
C VAL A 154 0.38 23.20 -13.88
N GLU A 155 0.53 21.97 -14.40
CA GLU A 155 0.28 21.63 -15.80
C GLU A 155 -0.24 20.18 -15.90
N PRO A 156 -1.57 19.95 -15.90
CA PRO A 156 -2.12 18.65 -16.20
C PRO A 156 -1.75 18.17 -17.60
N PRO A 157 -1.47 16.87 -17.84
CA PRO A 157 -1.64 15.74 -16.92
C PRO A 157 -0.42 15.42 -16.02
N TYR A 158 0.67 16.17 -16.11
CA TYR A 158 1.87 15.92 -15.30
C TYR A 158 1.67 16.25 -13.83
N THR A 159 0.78 17.21 -13.57
CA THR A 159 0.39 17.60 -12.20
C THR A 159 -1.09 17.42 -11.98
N THR A 160 -1.51 17.54 -10.72
CA THR A 160 -2.92 17.79 -10.37
C THR A 160 -3.41 19.07 -11.06
N ALA A 161 -4.73 19.24 -11.17
CA ALA A 161 -5.34 20.45 -11.73
C ALA A 161 -5.18 21.69 -10.83
N PHE A 162 -4.57 21.55 -9.66
CA PHE A 162 -4.35 22.59 -8.67
C PHE A 162 -3.02 22.42 -7.96
N GLY A 163 -2.50 23.52 -7.39
CA GLY A 163 -1.38 23.53 -6.46
C GLY A 163 -1.81 23.93 -5.05
N ILE A 164 -0.89 23.82 -4.09
CA ILE A 164 -1.11 24.23 -2.70
C ILE A 164 -0.17 25.38 -2.35
N LEU A 165 -0.73 26.45 -1.80
CA LEU A 165 -0.01 27.52 -1.14
C LEU A 165 -0.03 27.26 0.37
N PHE A 166 1.11 26.89 0.94
CA PHE A 166 1.26 26.68 2.37
C PHE A 166 1.62 27.99 3.06
N LEU A 167 0.85 28.34 4.08
CA LEU A 167 1.07 29.49 4.96
C LEU A 167 1.54 28.98 6.33
N PRO A 168 2.76 29.31 6.80
CA PRO A 168 3.35 28.69 8.00
C PRO A 168 2.72 29.12 9.33
N PHE A 169 1.80 30.08 9.33
CA PHE A 169 1.16 30.60 10.53
C PHE A 169 -0.36 30.49 10.44
N GLU A 170 -0.99 29.89 11.46
CA GLU A 170 -2.46 29.78 11.54
C GLU A 170 -3.15 31.15 11.56
N GLY A 171 -2.53 32.15 12.19
CA GLY A 171 -3.06 33.52 12.20
C GLY A 171 -3.11 34.13 10.81
N LEU A 172 -2.10 33.90 9.97
CA LEU A 172 -2.09 34.35 8.58
C LEU A 172 -3.15 33.59 7.76
N TYR A 173 -3.26 32.28 7.94
CA TYR A 173 -4.30 31.49 7.30
C TYR A 173 -5.70 31.97 7.71
N ALA A 174 -5.93 32.27 8.98
CA ALA A 174 -7.20 32.80 9.47
C ALA A 174 -7.55 34.15 8.82
N GLU A 175 -6.58 35.04 8.61
CA GLU A 175 -6.81 36.30 7.86
C GLU A 175 -7.26 36.05 6.42
N VAL A 176 -6.66 35.06 5.74
CA VAL A 176 -7.04 34.67 4.38
C VAL A 176 -8.48 34.12 4.34
N VAL A 177 -8.85 33.32 5.32
CA VAL A 177 -10.22 32.78 5.49
C VAL A 177 -11.21 33.93 5.71
N ASN A 178 -10.91 34.81 6.67
CA ASN A 178 -11.78 35.93 7.02
C ASN A 178 -11.95 36.94 5.89
N ALA A 179 -10.96 37.10 5.05
CA ALA A 179 -11.02 37.95 3.85
C ALA A 179 -11.75 37.29 2.67
N GLY A 180 -12.21 36.04 2.79
CA GLY A 180 -12.87 35.30 1.70
C GLY A 180 -11.95 34.97 0.52
N LEU A 181 -10.64 34.98 0.72
CA LEU A 181 -9.66 34.81 -0.36
C LEU A 181 -9.53 33.34 -0.79
N LEU A 182 -9.90 32.36 0.04
CA LEU A 182 -9.79 30.94 -0.33
C LEU A 182 -10.48 30.60 -1.64
N GLU A 183 -11.76 31.01 -1.74
CA GLU A 183 -12.58 30.74 -2.94
C GLU A 183 -12.03 31.48 -4.17
N VAL A 184 -11.52 32.69 -3.98
CA VAL A 184 -10.96 33.50 -5.06
C VAL A 184 -9.67 32.86 -5.60
N LEU A 185 -8.76 32.47 -4.72
CA LEU A 185 -7.49 31.86 -5.13
C LEU A 185 -7.70 30.49 -5.77
N GLN A 186 -8.66 29.72 -5.29
CA GLN A 186 -9.02 28.44 -5.88
C GLN A 186 -9.67 28.59 -7.26
N ARG A 187 -10.62 29.52 -7.40
CA ARG A 187 -11.36 29.73 -8.64
C ARG A 187 -10.50 30.34 -9.74
N ASP A 188 -9.73 31.38 -9.41
CA ASP A 188 -9.03 32.19 -10.38
C ASP A 188 -7.64 31.64 -10.75
N TYR A 189 -6.97 30.98 -9.79
CA TYR A 189 -5.61 30.46 -9.96
C TYR A 189 -5.50 28.94 -9.78
N GLN A 190 -6.57 28.24 -9.39
CA GLN A 190 -6.51 26.80 -9.06
C GLN A 190 -5.45 26.50 -7.97
N VAL A 191 -5.36 27.36 -6.96
CA VAL A 191 -4.47 27.21 -5.83
C VAL A 191 -5.28 27.11 -4.55
N ASN A 192 -5.10 26.02 -3.83
CA ASN A 192 -5.68 25.82 -2.51
C ASN A 192 -4.72 26.37 -1.45
N VAL A 193 -5.24 27.11 -0.49
CA VAL A 193 -4.44 27.62 0.62
C VAL A 193 -4.57 26.70 1.81
N ALA A 194 -3.46 26.41 2.47
CA ALA A 194 -3.45 25.61 3.68
C ALA A 194 -2.56 26.24 4.77
N GLY A 195 -3.06 26.32 6.00
CA GLY A 195 -2.26 26.52 7.19
C GLY A 195 -1.73 25.20 7.75
N PRO A 196 -0.94 25.20 8.82
CA PRO A 196 -0.37 23.97 9.40
C PRO A 196 -1.41 22.91 9.73
N SER A 197 -2.49 23.27 10.40
CA SER A 197 -3.57 22.35 10.78
C SER A 197 -4.32 21.78 9.58
N THR A 198 -4.64 22.65 8.60
CA THR A 198 -5.33 22.21 7.36
C THR A 198 -4.42 21.37 6.47
N MET A 199 -3.13 21.67 6.44
CA MET A 199 -2.15 20.85 5.73
C MET A 199 -2.07 19.46 6.36
N ALA A 200 -1.94 19.35 7.67
CA ALA A 200 -1.92 18.06 8.36
C ALA A 200 -3.19 17.23 8.10
N ALA A 201 -4.37 17.87 8.15
CA ALA A 201 -5.64 17.20 7.84
C ALA A 201 -5.72 16.71 6.40
N LEU A 202 -5.26 17.51 5.44
CA LEU A 202 -5.18 17.13 4.02
C LEU A 202 -4.24 15.94 3.81
N LEU A 203 -3.04 15.99 4.38
CA LEU A 203 -2.04 14.93 4.26
C LEU A 203 -2.51 13.62 4.88
N ASN A 204 -3.17 13.66 6.03
CA ASN A 204 -3.78 12.49 6.65
C ASN A 204 -4.86 11.87 5.74
N SER A 205 -5.68 12.71 5.11
CA SER A 205 -6.70 12.24 4.16
C SER A 205 -6.07 11.58 2.92
N LEU A 206 -5.00 12.17 2.39
CA LEU A 206 -4.23 11.60 1.27
C LEU A 206 -3.56 10.27 1.68
N GLN A 207 -2.99 10.20 2.89
CA GLN A 207 -2.37 8.98 3.40
C GLN A 207 -3.38 7.81 3.49
N MET A 208 -4.62 8.10 3.93
CA MET A 208 -5.70 7.09 3.90
C MET A 208 -6.01 6.63 2.48
N GLY A 209 -6.07 7.56 1.52
CA GLY A 209 -6.22 7.24 0.10
C GLY A 209 -5.11 6.34 -0.42
N PHE A 210 -3.86 6.65 -0.11
CA PHE A 210 -2.71 5.82 -0.50
C PHE A 210 -2.76 4.42 0.11
N LYS A 211 -3.10 4.29 1.40
CA LYS A 211 -3.29 2.98 2.05
C LYS A 211 -4.38 2.16 1.38
N THR A 212 -5.51 2.79 1.02
CA THR A 212 -6.62 2.12 0.34
C THR A 212 -6.21 1.62 -1.04
N LEU A 213 -5.52 2.45 -1.83
CA LEU A 213 -5.01 2.06 -3.14
C LEU A 213 -3.98 0.93 -3.06
N ALA A 214 -3.09 0.96 -2.06
CA ALA A 214 -2.12 -0.11 -1.83
C ALA A 214 -2.80 -1.45 -1.50
N ILE A 215 -3.87 -1.43 -0.71
CA ILE A 215 -4.68 -2.62 -0.40
C ILE A 215 -5.37 -3.15 -1.67
N GLN A 216 -5.98 -2.28 -2.47
CA GLN A 216 -6.62 -2.67 -3.74
C GLN A 216 -5.64 -3.32 -4.71
N LYS A 217 -4.45 -2.74 -4.87
CA LYS A 217 -3.38 -3.31 -5.71
C LYS A 217 -2.97 -4.70 -5.25
N ARG A 218 -2.70 -4.87 -3.94
CA ARG A 218 -2.35 -6.18 -3.35
C ARG A 218 -3.48 -7.20 -3.48
N SER A 219 -4.73 -6.77 -3.33
CA SER A 219 -5.89 -7.63 -3.52
C SER A 219 -5.96 -8.18 -4.95
N GLY A 220 -5.70 -7.35 -5.96
CA GLY A 220 -5.61 -7.77 -7.36
C GLY A 220 -4.53 -8.85 -7.60
N GLU A 221 -3.34 -8.67 -7.03
CA GLU A 221 -2.24 -9.66 -7.11
C GLU A 221 -2.63 -11.01 -6.45
N VAL A 222 -3.31 -10.98 -5.31
CA VAL A 222 -3.82 -12.18 -4.63
C VAL A 222 -4.85 -12.92 -5.50
N TRP A 223 -5.78 -12.21 -6.14
CA TRP A 223 -6.75 -12.84 -7.04
C TRP A 223 -6.09 -13.48 -8.25
N GLN A 224 -5.06 -12.88 -8.83
CA GLN A 224 -4.27 -13.48 -9.92
C GLN A 224 -3.56 -14.75 -9.46
N LEU A 225 -2.94 -14.74 -8.27
CA LEU A 225 -2.29 -15.90 -7.69
C LEU A 225 -3.30 -17.04 -7.43
N LEU A 226 -4.46 -16.73 -6.86
CA LEU A 226 -5.54 -17.71 -6.65
C LEU A 226 -6.04 -18.30 -7.97
N GLY A 227 -6.15 -17.48 -9.01
CA GLY A 227 -6.48 -17.94 -10.37
C GLY A 227 -5.45 -18.92 -10.93
N ALA A 228 -4.15 -18.67 -10.73
CA ALA A 228 -3.09 -19.57 -11.13
C ALA A 228 -3.14 -20.89 -10.34
N VAL A 229 -3.31 -20.83 -9.02
CA VAL A 229 -3.46 -22.00 -8.15
C VAL A 229 -4.67 -22.84 -8.57
N LYS A 230 -5.82 -22.23 -8.85
CA LYS A 230 -7.00 -22.94 -9.36
C LYS A 230 -6.70 -23.69 -10.65
N THR A 231 -6.01 -23.05 -11.59
CA THR A 231 -5.63 -23.68 -12.87
C THR A 231 -4.75 -24.92 -12.66
N GLU A 232 -3.80 -24.86 -11.72
CA GLU A 232 -2.95 -26.02 -11.40
C GLU A 232 -3.73 -27.14 -10.70
N PHE A 233 -4.67 -26.80 -9.81
CA PHE A 233 -5.57 -27.77 -9.20
C PHE A 233 -6.45 -28.49 -10.24
N ASP A 234 -6.98 -27.78 -11.24
CA ASP A 234 -7.76 -28.37 -12.31
C ASP A 234 -6.91 -29.34 -13.15
N LYS A 235 -5.66 -29.01 -13.45
CA LYS A 235 -4.71 -29.92 -14.13
C LYS A 235 -4.39 -31.16 -13.29
N PHE A 236 -4.18 -30.98 -12.01
CA PHE A 236 -3.95 -32.09 -11.06
C PHE A 236 -5.15 -33.03 -11.01
N GLY A 237 -6.37 -32.48 -10.92
CA GLY A 237 -7.61 -33.27 -10.96
C GLY A 237 -7.75 -34.10 -12.26
N GLN A 238 -7.42 -33.52 -13.41
CA GLN A 238 -7.39 -34.22 -14.68
C GLN A 238 -6.33 -35.34 -14.71
N GLY A 239 -5.16 -35.08 -14.11
CA GLY A 239 -4.10 -36.10 -13.96
C GLY A 239 -4.55 -37.30 -13.15
N LEU A 240 -5.20 -37.04 -12.00
CA LEU A 240 -5.77 -38.10 -11.14
C LEU A 240 -6.86 -38.90 -11.85
N ALA A 241 -7.75 -38.23 -12.60
CA ALA A 241 -8.80 -38.90 -13.37
C ALA A 241 -8.21 -39.86 -14.44
N LYS A 242 -7.14 -39.42 -15.14
CA LYS A 242 -6.41 -40.24 -16.11
C LYS A 242 -5.73 -41.44 -15.44
N MET A 243 -5.13 -41.23 -14.25
CA MET A 243 -4.51 -42.32 -13.49
C MET A 243 -5.54 -43.34 -13.05
N GLN A 244 -6.69 -42.91 -12.54
CA GLN A 244 -7.80 -43.79 -12.14
C GLN A 244 -8.35 -44.58 -13.34
N GLN A 245 -8.46 -43.97 -14.50
CA GLN A 245 -8.86 -44.67 -15.72
C GLN A 245 -7.84 -45.76 -16.11
N ARG A 246 -6.55 -45.47 -16.06
CA ARG A 246 -5.49 -46.45 -16.35
C ARG A 246 -5.50 -47.63 -15.37
N LEU A 247 -5.71 -47.34 -14.09
CA LEU A 247 -5.85 -48.41 -13.06
C LEU A 247 -7.03 -49.35 -13.36
N ARG A 248 -8.19 -48.80 -13.76
CA ARG A 248 -9.34 -49.63 -14.17
C ARG A 248 -9.04 -50.47 -15.40
N GLN A 249 -8.37 -49.92 -16.39
CA GLN A 249 -7.96 -50.68 -17.58
C GLN A 249 -7.01 -51.81 -17.23
N THR A 250 -6.05 -51.56 -16.33
CA THR A 250 -5.13 -52.62 -15.85
C THR A 250 -5.85 -53.67 -15.09
N ASP A 251 -6.83 -53.36 -14.25
CA ASP A 251 -7.68 -54.30 -13.54
C ASP A 251 -8.47 -55.19 -14.53
N GLU A 252 -9.08 -54.61 -15.57
CA GLU A 252 -9.82 -55.35 -16.61
C GLU A 252 -8.91 -56.30 -17.38
N GLU A 253 -7.68 -55.86 -17.73
CA GLU A 253 -6.67 -56.71 -18.41
C GLU A 253 -6.22 -57.84 -17.50
N LEU A 254 -6.01 -57.61 -16.20
CA LEU A 254 -5.66 -58.63 -15.23
C LEU A 254 -6.79 -59.65 -15.08
N ASP A 255 -8.02 -59.22 -14.99
CA ASP A 255 -9.20 -60.10 -14.91
C ASP A 255 -9.35 -61.00 -16.15
N GLN A 256 -9.07 -60.45 -17.34
CA GLN A 256 -9.06 -61.25 -18.57
C GLN A 256 -7.95 -62.28 -18.56
N LEU A 257 -6.74 -61.92 -18.15
CA LEU A 257 -5.60 -62.87 -18.10
C LEU A 257 -5.82 -63.97 -17.08
N ILE A 258 -6.20 -63.62 -15.85
CA ILE A 258 -6.42 -64.55 -14.77
C ILE A 258 -7.70 -65.39 -15.02
N GLY A 259 -8.80 -64.69 -15.39
CA GLY A 259 -10.09 -65.36 -15.55
C GLY A 259 -10.16 -66.32 -16.71
N VAL A 260 -9.62 -65.98 -17.89
CA VAL A 260 -9.71 -66.84 -19.08
C VAL A 260 -8.61 -67.91 -19.11
N ARG A 261 -7.36 -67.49 -18.92
CA ARG A 261 -6.21 -68.40 -19.00
C ARG A 261 -6.14 -69.36 -17.81
N SER A 262 -6.34 -68.89 -16.58
CA SER A 262 -6.35 -69.72 -15.36
C SER A 262 -7.48 -70.78 -15.43
N ARG A 263 -8.69 -70.39 -15.86
CA ARG A 263 -9.78 -71.35 -16.05
C ARG A 263 -9.51 -72.35 -17.19
N ALA A 264 -8.85 -71.97 -18.26
CA ALA A 264 -8.45 -72.87 -19.33
C ALA A 264 -7.39 -73.87 -18.87
N ILE A 265 -6.40 -73.43 -18.10
CA ILE A 265 -5.35 -74.31 -17.54
C ILE A 265 -5.96 -75.24 -16.51
N SER A 266 -6.77 -74.74 -15.58
CA SER A 266 -7.46 -75.59 -14.56
C SER A 266 -8.36 -76.64 -15.20
N ARG A 267 -9.02 -76.32 -16.32
CA ARG A 267 -9.85 -77.27 -17.06
C ARG A 267 -9.03 -78.36 -17.69
N LYS A 268 -7.85 -78.06 -18.22
CA LYS A 268 -6.91 -79.01 -18.85
C LYS A 268 -6.21 -79.88 -17.81
N LEU A 269 -5.95 -79.34 -16.61
CA LEU A 269 -5.29 -80.04 -15.53
C LEU A 269 -6.28 -80.83 -14.63
N ARG A 270 -7.58 -80.77 -14.87
CA ARG A 270 -8.61 -81.42 -14.05
C ARG A 270 -8.43 -82.96 -13.96
N SER A 271 -7.75 -83.61 -14.93
CA SER A 271 -7.46 -85.01 -14.97
C SER A 271 -6.09 -85.41 -14.34
N VAL A 272 -5.33 -84.38 -13.94
CA VAL A 272 -4.02 -84.61 -13.29
C VAL A 272 -4.22 -84.63 -11.79
N GLN A 273 -3.67 -85.67 -11.14
CA GLN A 273 -3.73 -85.79 -9.68
C GLN A 273 -2.90 -84.71 -9.04
N SER A 274 -3.50 -83.99 -8.07
CA SER A 274 -2.79 -82.92 -7.34
C SER A 274 -1.80 -83.59 -6.34
N LEU A 275 -0.60 -83.01 -6.31
CA LEU A 275 0.42 -83.32 -5.31
C LEU A 275 0.19 -82.48 -4.08
N ASP A 276 0.71 -82.88 -2.93
CA ASP A 276 0.76 -82.07 -1.72
C ASP A 276 1.70 -80.89 -1.92
N ASP A 277 1.48 -79.81 -1.15
CA ASP A 277 2.19 -78.53 -1.36
C ASP A 277 3.71 -78.66 -1.25
N ALA A 278 4.23 -79.49 -0.37
CA ALA A 278 5.67 -79.71 -0.19
C ALA A 278 6.30 -80.42 -1.38
N SER A 279 5.65 -81.46 -1.92
CA SER A 279 6.09 -82.15 -3.12
C SER A 279 5.97 -81.34 -4.39
N ALA A 280 4.96 -80.46 -4.49
CA ALA A 280 4.77 -79.56 -5.59
C ALA A 280 5.84 -78.48 -5.58
N ALA A 281 6.16 -77.88 -4.45
CA ALA A 281 7.19 -76.88 -4.31
C ALA A 281 8.59 -77.38 -4.66
N ALA A 282 8.91 -78.59 -4.20
CA ALA A 282 10.18 -79.27 -4.50
C ALA A 282 10.34 -79.59 -5.96
N LEU A 283 9.28 -79.99 -6.69
CA LEU A 283 9.29 -80.32 -8.08
C LEU A 283 9.34 -79.09 -9.01
N LEU A 284 8.79 -77.93 -8.54
CA LEU A 284 8.75 -76.66 -9.29
C LEU A 284 9.90 -75.73 -8.89
N GLU A 285 10.84 -76.16 -8.05
CA GLU A 285 11.94 -75.34 -7.52
C GLU A 285 11.47 -74.00 -6.96
N LEU A 286 10.28 -73.99 -6.26
CA LEU A 286 9.74 -72.79 -5.66
C LEU A 286 10.41 -72.62 -4.29
N ASP A 287 11.00 -71.45 -4.05
CA ASP A 287 11.52 -71.09 -2.72
C ASP A 287 10.36 -71.04 -1.68
N THR A 288 10.28 -72.03 -0.84
CA THR A 288 9.28 -72.14 0.26
C THR A 288 9.84 -71.53 1.56
N GLU A 289 10.32 -70.30 1.50
CA GLU A 289 10.52 -69.55 2.76
C GLU A 289 9.19 -68.87 3.18
N PRO A 290 8.54 -69.34 4.25
CA PRO A 290 7.33 -68.70 4.75
C PRO A 290 7.70 -67.37 5.44
N GLY A 291 7.39 -66.27 4.80
CA GLY A 291 7.35 -64.98 5.51
C GLY A 291 8.29 -63.87 5.06
N ARG A 292 8.78 -63.89 3.85
CA ARG A 292 9.43 -62.69 3.31
C ARG A 292 8.40 -61.82 2.56
N PRO A 293 8.02 -60.65 3.08
CA PRO A 293 7.20 -59.74 2.29
C PRO A 293 7.99 -59.37 1.05
N VAL A 294 7.34 -59.43 -0.11
CA VAL A 294 7.89 -58.91 -1.36
C VAL A 294 8.08 -57.40 -1.19
N ALA A 295 9.24 -57.03 -0.70
CA ALA A 295 9.69 -55.65 -0.74
C ALA A 295 9.90 -55.31 -2.23
N ALA A 296 8.95 -54.62 -2.79
CA ALA A 296 9.16 -53.95 -4.07
C ALA A 296 10.48 -53.19 -3.95
N ARG A 297 11.50 -53.61 -4.69
CA ARG A 297 12.71 -52.79 -4.88
C ARG A 297 12.26 -51.55 -5.60
N LEU A 298 12.12 -50.44 -4.84
CA LEU A 298 12.07 -49.10 -5.42
C LEU A 298 13.42 -48.89 -6.14
N PRO A 299 13.41 -48.36 -7.38
CA PRO A 299 14.63 -48.00 -8.06
C PRO A 299 15.46 -47.05 -7.16
N GLU A 300 16.75 -47.22 -7.10
CA GLU A 300 17.72 -46.45 -6.29
C GLU A 300 17.66 -44.93 -6.54
N GLU A 301 16.99 -44.49 -7.56
CA GLU A 301 16.82 -43.04 -7.88
C GLU A 301 15.82 -42.28 -7.01
N LEU A 302 15.04 -42.96 -6.14
CA LEU A 302 14.06 -42.29 -5.26
C LEU A 302 14.54 -42.06 -3.82
N GLU A 303 15.70 -42.58 -3.43
CA GLU A 303 16.28 -42.38 -2.10
C GLU A 303 16.79 -40.92 -1.86
N TYR A 304 17.06 -40.18 -2.93
CA TYR A 304 17.53 -38.77 -2.83
C TYR A 304 16.43 -37.73 -2.60
N CYS A 305 15.17 -38.07 -2.79
CA CYS A 305 14.07 -37.09 -2.65
C CYS A 305 13.45 -36.99 -1.24
N LEU A 306 13.81 -37.87 -0.31
CA LEU A 306 13.22 -37.88 1.05
C LEU A 306 14.10 -37.21 2.13
N LEU A 307 15.25 -36.65 1.76
CA LEU A 307 16.19 -35.99 2.70
C LEU A 307 15.96 -34.48 2.84
N TYR A 308 14.94 -33.90 2.19
CA TYR A 308 14.60 -32.48 2.34
C TYR A 308 13.20 -32.30 2.95
N THR A 309 13.04 -32.71 4.21
CA THR A 309 11.87 -32.31 5.00
C THR A 309 12.33 -31.52 6.21
N SER A 310 12.02 -30.23 6.14
CA SER A 310 11.92 -29.20 7.18
C SER A 310 13.05 -29.09 8.22
N PRO A 311 13.60 -27.87 8.37
CA PRO A 311 14.51 -27.58 9.47
C PRO A 311 13.78 -27.71 10.81
N SER A 312 14.43 -28.43 11.74
CA SER A 312 14.01 -28.61 13.12
C SER A 312 13.86 -27.25 13.83
N PRO A 313 12.88 -27.08 14.76
CA PRO A 313 12.70 -25.85 15.53
C PRO A 313 13.89 -25.45 16.42
N ARG A 314 15.02 -26.17 16.39
CA ARG A 314 16.22 -25.86 17.17
C ARG A 314 17.23 -24.95 16.49
N ASP A 315 17.11 -24.70 15.19
CA ASP A 315 18.09 -23.88 14.46
C ASP A 315 17.75 -22.38 14.34
N MET A 316 16.62 -21.95 14.92
CA MET A 316 16.19 -20.55 14.93
C MET A 316 16.60 -19.78 16.21
N ARG A 317 17.65 -20.22 16.92
CA ARG A 317 18.21 -19.43 18.03
C ARG A 317 19.73 -19.30 17.88
N ARG A 318 20.19 -18.62 16.83
CA ARG A 318 21.52 -17.99 16.75
C ARG A 318 21.66 -17.26 15.40
N SER A 319 21.17 -16.05 15.33
CA SER A 319 21.79 -14.87 14.65
C SER A 319 20.93 -13.66 14.93
#